data_c782023788881e1a612c46572093e42a
#
_entry.id   c782023788881e1a612c46572093e42a
#
_cell.length_a   1.000
_cell.length_b   1.000
_cell.length_c   1.000
_cell.angle_alpha   90.00
_cell.angle_beta   90.00
_cell.angle_gamma   90.00
#
_symmetry.space_group_name_H-M   'P 1'
#
loop_
_entity.id
_entity.type
_entity.pdbx_description
1 polymer ?
#
loop_
_entity_poly.entity_id
_entity_poly.type
_entity_poly.pdbx_seq_one_letter_code
_entity_poly.pdbx_strand_id
1 'polypeptide(L)' 'MIISKQNRRTIYMALFQEGVLVAPKNFEIKHPNLDVPNLEVIKALQSLDSKGYVHTQFSWQWFYYVLNDEGLEYL' A
#
# COMPACT_ATOMS: atom_id res chain seq x y z
N MET A 1 10.93 4.96 9.78
CA MET A 1 9.75 4.35 10.40
C MET A 1 9.82 2.84 10.26
N ILE A 2 9.51 2.12 11.31
CA ILE A 2 9.50 0.66 11.31
C ILE A 2 8.06 0.18 11.31
N ILE A 3 7.71 -0.59 10.29
CA ILE A 3 6.37 -1.15 10.16
C ILE A 3 6.40 -2.58 10.71
N SER A 4 5.46 -2.94 11.60
CA SER A 4 5.41 -4.27 12.16
C SER A 4 5.16 -5.32 11.06
N LYS A 5 5.62 -6.55 11.31
CA LYS A 5 5.41 -7.63 10.35
C LYS A 5 3.93 -7.89 10.13
N GLN A 6 3.14 -7.81 11.19
CA GLN A 6 1.70 -8.04 11.12
C GLN A 6 1.02 -7.00 10.25
N ASN A 7 1.36 -5.73 10.44
CA ASN A 7 0.77 -4.65 9.65
C ASN A 7 1.19 -4.74 8.19
N ARG A 8 2.46 -5.07 7.96
CA ARG A 8 2.96 -5.24 6.58
C ARG A 8 2.24 -6.37 5.89
N ARG A 9 2.02 -7.47 6.58
CA ARG A 9 1.29 -8.61 6.01
C ARG A 9 -0.14 -8.22 5.67
N THR A 10 -0.80 -7.48 6.55
CA THR A 10 -2.16 -7.00 6.31
C THR A 10 -2.23 -6.15 5.05
N ILE A 11 -1.28 -5.24 4.89
CA ILE A 11 -1.21 -4.36 3.73
C ILE A 11 -1.00 -5.18 2.45
N TYR A 12 -0.03 -6.09 2.47
CA TYR A 12 0.30 -6.88 1.30
C TYR A 12 -0.83 -7.82 0.91
N MET A 13 -1.51 -8.41 1.88
CA MET A 13 -2.64 -9.29 1.58
C MET A 13 -3.79 -8.53 0.93
N ALA A 14 -4.09 -7.33 1.43
CA ALA A 14 -5.14 -6.50 0.85
C ALA A 14 -4.79 -6.14 -0.60
N LEU A 15 -3.55 -5.74 -0.83
CA LEU A 15 -3.08 -5.42 -2.17
C LEU A 15 -3.16 -6.64 -3.10
N PHE A 16 -2.74 -7.79 -2.61
CA PHE A 16 -2.71 -9.01 -3.40
C PHE A 16 -4.12 -9.49 -3.78
N GLN A 17 -5.06 -9.38 -2.84
CA GLN A 17 -6.43 -9.84 -3.08
C GLN A 17 -7.15 -9.02 -4.15
N GLU A 18 -6.95 -7.72 -4.12
CA GLU A 18 -7.65 -6.81 -5.02
C GLU A 18 -6.83 -6.43 -6.26
N GLY A 19 -5.51 -6.60 -6.18
CA GLY A 19 -4.63 -6.13 -7.24
C GLY A 19 -4.41 -4.62 -7.22
N VAL A 20 -5.12 -3.91 -6.35
CA VAL A 20 -5.00 -2.47 -6.19
C VAL A 20 -5.32 -2.10 -4.75
N LEU A 21 -4.61 -1.10 -4.24
CA LEU A 21 -4.90 -0.57 -2.92
C LEU A 21 -4.91 0.94 -2.99
N VAL A 22 -5.94 1.54 -2.42
CA VAL A 22 -6.14 2.98 -2.42
C VAL A 22 -5.89 3.50 -1.01
N ALA A 23 -5.12 4.58 -0.89
CA ALA A 23 -4.85 5.19 0.40
C ALA A 23 -5.10 6.69 0.31
N PRO A 24 -5.85 7.26 1.27
CA PRO A 24 -6.05 8.70 1.29
C PRO A 24 -4.75 9.42 1.63
N LYS A 25 -4.63 10.66 1.20
CA LYS A 25 -3.43 11.47 1.39
C LYS A 25 -3.30 12.02 2.80
N ASN A 26 -4.10 11.60 3.74
CA ASN A 26 -4.04 12.06 5.11
C ASN A 26 -3.21 11.08 5.94
N PHE A 27 -2.02 11.50 6.39
CA PHE A 27 -1.10 10.64 7.11
C PHE A 27 -1.45 10.47 8.60
N GLU A 28 -2.37 11.26 9.10
CA GLU A 28 -2.68 11.26 10.53
C GLU A 28 -3.82 10.31 10.90
N ILE A 29 -4.52 9.79 9.91
CA ILE A 29 -5.67 8.91 10.18
C ILE A 29 -5.29 7.45 9.98
N LYS A 30 -6.15 6.58 10.47
CA LYS A 30 -6.09 5.16 10.21
C LYS A 30 -6.65 4.88 8.81
N HIS A 31 -6.11 3.89 8.12
CA HIS A 31 -6.62 3.54 6.80
C HIS A 31 -8.10 3.14 6.90
N PRO A 32 -8.96 3.66 6.02
CA PRO A 32 -10.41 3.40 6.14
C PRO A 32 -10.81 1.94 6.02
N ASN A 33 -10.06 1.14 5.28
CA ASN A 33 -10.41 -0.26 5.03
C ASN A 33 -9.50 -1.26 5.72
N LEU A 34 -8.41 -0.80 6.33
CA LEU A 34 -7.45 -1.66 7.01
C LEU A 34 -7.27 -1.19 8.44
N ASP A 35 -7.02 -2.13 9.33
CA ASP A 35 -6.76 -1.81 10.74
C ASP A 35 -5.30 -1.46 10.95
N VAL A 36 -4.81 -0.51 10.17
CA VAL A 36 -3.40 -0.12 10.13
C VAL A 36 -3.32 1.40 9.95
N PRO A 37 -2.39 2.09 10.61
CA PRO A 37 -2.21 3.52 10.38
C PRO A 37 -1.94 3.82 8.91
N ASN A 38 -2.58 4.84 8.38
CA ASN A 38 -2.47 5.17 6.96
C ASN A 38 -1.04 5.50 6.55
N LEU A 39 -0.27 6.10 7.45
CA LEU A 39 1.13 6.40 7.18
C LEU A 39 1.93 5.13 6.88
N GLU A 40 1.68 4.06 7.62
CA GLU A 40 2.36 2.78 7.39
C GLU A 40 1.96 2.17 6.04
N VAL A 41 0.69 2.29 5.67
CA VAL A 41 0.21 1.81 4.37
C VAL A 41 0.96 2.53 3.24
N ILE A 42 1.02 3.85 3.31
CA ILE A 42 1.68 4.64 2.28
C ILE A 42 3.17 4.32 2.21
N LYS A 43 3.84 4.23 3.36
CA LYS A 43 5.28 3.92 3.39
C LYS A 43 5.59 2.54 2.84
N ALA A 44 4.78 1.55 3.20
CA ALA A 44 4.98 0.18 2.69
C ALA A 44 4.82 0.13 1.18
N LEU A 45 3.79 0.80 0.66
CA LEU A 45 3.53 0.79 -0.77
C LEU A 45 4.53 1.62 -1.55
N GLN A 46 5.04 2.71 -0.99
CA GLN A 46 6.13 3.47 -1.60
C GLN A 46 7.39 2.62 -1.73
N SER A 47 7.66 1.78 -0.75
CA SER A 47 8.79 0.86 -0.81
C SER A 47 8.63 -0.13 -1.96
N LEU A 48 7.44 -0.66 -2.16
CA LEU A 48 7.17 -1.55 -3.28
C LEU A 48 7.27 -0.84 -4.62
N ASP A 49 6.83 0.41 -4.68
CA ASP A 49 6.95 1.21 -5.89
C ASP A 49 8.41 1.43 -6.26
N SER A 50 9.25 1.70 -5.27
CA SER A 50 10.69 1.86 -5.49
C SER A 50 11.34 0.61 -6.05
N LYS A 51 10.79 -0.55 -5.71
CA LYS A 51 11.29 -1.83 -6.21
C LYS A 51 10.67 -2.24 -7.54
N GLY A 52 9.69 -1.49 -8.02
CA GLY A 52 9.03 -1.76 -9.29
C GLY A 52 7.93 -2.80 -9.23
N TYR A 53 7.41 -3.09 -8.04
CA TYR A 53 6.35 -4.10 -7.88
C TYR A 53 4.95 -3.54 -7.95
N VAL A 54 4.79 -2.25 -7.72
CA VAL A 54 3.51 -1.57 -7.86
C VAL A 54 3.70 -0.28 -8.65
N HIS A 55 2.62 0.16 -9.27
CA HIS A 55 2.58 1.43 -9.96
C HIS A 55 1.74 2.40 -9.14
N THR A 56 2.32 3.53 -8.78
CA THR A 56 1.64 4.56 -7.99
C THR A 56 0.98 5.55 -8.94
N GLN A 57 -0.31 5.77 -8.76
CA GLN A 57 -1.04 6.78 -9.52
C GLN A 57 -1.66 7.76 -8.53
N PHE A 58 -1.34 9.02 -8.69
CA PHE A 58 -1.84 10.07 -7.82
C PHE A 58 -3.10 10.69 -8.40
N SER A 59 -4.14 10.78 -7.61
CA SER A 59 -5.39 11.41 -8.03
C SER A 59 -5.89 12.29 -6.89
N TRP A 60 -5.77 13.61 -7.06
CA TRP A 60 -6.26 14.62 -6.14
C TRP A 60 -5.84 14.37 -4.68
N GLN A 61 -6.68 13.65 -3.89
CA GLN A 61 -6.42 13.38 -2.48
C GLN A 61 -6.17 11.91 -2.19
N TRP A 62 -5.98 11.10 -3.23
CA TRP A 62 -5.83 9.66 -3.10
C TRP A 62 -4.61 9.15 -3.82
N PHE A 63 -3.95 8.16 -3.24
CA PHE A 63 -2.92 7.38 -3.90
C PHE A 63 -3.51 6.05 -4.32
N TYR A 64 -3.31 5.70 -5.59
CA TYR A 64 -3.72 4.40 -6.12
C TYR A 64 -2.46 3.58 -6.39
N TYR A 65 -2.35 2.44 -5.74
CA TYR A 65 -1.21 1.55 -5.90
C TYR A 65 -1.69 0.30 -6.62
N VAL A 66 -1.23 0.10 -7.86
CA VAL A 66 -1.65 -1.02 -8.69
C VAL A 66 -0.53 -2.04 -8.75
N LEU A 67 -0.85 -3.27 -8.35
CA LEU A 67 0.11 -4.38 -8.37
C LEU A 67 0.37 -4.78 -9.83
N ASN A 68 1.65 -4.83 -10.21
CA ASN A 68 2.02 -5.28 -11.54
C ASN A 68 2.40 -6.76 -11.54
N ASP A 69 2.76 -7.29 -12.71
CA ASP A 69 3.08 -8.72 -12.83
C ASP A 69 4.29 -9.11 -11.97
N GLU A 70 5.29 -8.25 -11.90
CA GLU A 70 6.48 -8.52 -11.08
C GLU A 70 6.11 -8.53 -9.59
N GLY A 71 5.25 -7.63 -9.17
CA GLY A 71 4.77 -7.59 -7.80
C GLY A 71 3.92 -8.81 -7.47
N LEU A 72 3.10 -9.25 -8.40
CA LEU A 72 2.27 -10.43 -8.21
C LEU A 72 3.12 -11.66 -7.97
N GLU A 73 4.22 -11.81 -8.69
CA GLU A 73 5.14 -12.92 -8.50
C GLU A 73 5.90 -12.80 -7.18
N TYR A 74 6.25 -11.58 -6.76
CA TYR A 74 6.98 -11.34 -5.54
C TYR A 74 6.14 -11.64 -4.30
N LEU A 75 4.90 -11.23 -4.31
CA LEU A 75 4.00 -11.42 -3.18
C LEU A 75 3.31 -12.78 -3.27
#